data_e532abdaca07db77ba3d06b0f87adc01
#
_entry.id   e532abdaca07db77ba3d06b0f87adc01
#
_cell.length_a   1.000
_cell.length_b   1.000
_cell.length_c   1.000
_cell.angle_alpha   90.00
_cell.angle_beta   90.00
_cell.angle_gamma   90.00
#
_symmetry.space_group_name_H-M   'P 1'
#
loop_
_entity.id
_entity.type
_entity.pdbx_description
1 polymer ?
#
loop_
_entity_poly.entity_id
_entity_poly.type
_entity_poly.pdbx_seq_one_letter_code
_entity_poly.pdbx_strand_id
1 'polypeptide(L)'
;MGLVYKPRMAMYWSGDEIYRTPVFAQVMTRDRFLLILRFLHCNDNNATDITDPDRDRLHKIRPVISILRRNCATVVQPGRDLCVDESLVLYKGRLAFKQFIRSKRARFGIKLFELCTSNGILLDFLVYHGKMRSELFQTPAQELLFSEQIPVTLLHNYLDKGHRLFIDNYYTSPALAQYLLDRSTKLVGTVRPTRRNFPPVLAMQCPAVQGRDEVCGNRHRNSRRQIQGHH
;
A
#
# COMPACT_ATOMS: atom_id res chain seq x y z
N MET A 1 15.36 -17.97 10.75
CA MET A 1 15.74 -16.57 10.93
C MET A 1 14.56 -15.71 11.41
N GLY A 2 13.34 -15.98 11.03
CA GLY A 2 12.17 -15.21 11.53
C GLY A 2 11.92 -15.32 13.02
N LEU A 3 12.20 -16.45 13.64
CA LEU A 3 12.00 -16.69 15.09
C LEU A 3 13.20 -16.29 15.95
N VAL A 4 14.40 -16.31 15.39
CA VAL A 4 15.64 -15.95 16.10
C VAL A 4 16.21 -14.70 15.43
N TYR A 5 16.33 -13.62 16.19
CA TYR A 5 16.89 -12.37 15.68
C TYR A 5 18.37 -12.26 16.05
N LYS A 6 19.21 -11.94 15.06
CA LYS A 6 20.64 -11.63 15.23
C LYS A 6 20.95 -10.29 14.58
N PRO A 7 21.84 -9.48 15.15
CA PRO A 7 22.21 -8.15 14.62
C PRO A 7 22.84 -8.21 13.20
N ARG A 8 23.57 -9.30 12.90
CA ARG A 8 24.22 -9.50 11.59
C ARG A 8 23.96 -10.90 11.07
N MET A 9 23.83 -11.06 9.77
CA MET A 9 23.62 -12.35 9.10
C MET A 9 24.67 -13.39 9.47
N ALA A 10 25.95 -13.03 9.51
CA ALA A 10 27.04 -13.94 9.87
C ALA A 10 26.91 -14.54 11.28
N MET A 11 26.26 -13.86 12.22
CA MET A 11 26.09 -14.32 13.59
C MET A 11 25.16 -15.53 13.75
N TYR A 12 24.37 -15.87 12.74
CA TYR A 12 23.58 -17.12 12.74
C TYR A 12 24.46 -18.37 12.71
N TRP A 13 25.71 -18.25 12.27
CA TRP A 13 26.72 -19.31 12.25
C TRP A 13 27.87 -19.07 13.23
N SER A 14 27.69 -18.16 14.21
CA SER A 14 28.72 -17.89 15.20
C SER A 14 28.90 -19.08 16.13
N GLY A 15 30.19 -19.39 16.44
CA GLY A 15 30.56 -20.31 17.49
C GLY A 15 30.62 -19.69 18.89
N ASP A 16 30.51 -18.35 18.98
CA ASP A 16 30.49 -17.62 20.24
C ASP A 16 29.25 -18.01 21.07
N GLU A 17 29.42 -18.34 22.33
CA GLU A 17 28.35 -18.84 23.22
C GLU A 17 27.16 -17.89 23.30
N ILE A 18 27.40 -16.56 23.31
CA ILE A 18 26.36 -15.53 23.37
C ILE A 18 25.46 -15.57 22.14
N TYR A 19 26.05 -15.87 20.98
CA TYR A 19 25.33 -15.86 19.70
C TYR A 19 25.06 -17.27 19.15
N ARG A 20 25.51 -18.31 19.84
CA ARG A 20 25.43 -19.69 19.35
C ARG A 20 23.98 -20.13 19.16
N THR A 21 23.67 -20.57 17.95
CA THR A 21 22.39 -21.19 17.59
C THR A 21 22.69 -22.35 16.65
N PRO A 22 22.97 -23.56 17.18
CA PRO A 22 23.54 -24.68 16.43
C PRO A 22 22.74 -25.09 15.20
N VAL A 23 21.42 -24.96 15.24
CA VAL A 23 20.50 -25.39 14.16
C VAL A 23 20.87 -24.81 12.80
N PHE A 24 21.34 -23.57 12.72
CA PHE A 24 21.68 -22.95 11.43
C PHE A 24 22.89 -23.63 10.78
N ALA A 25 23.94 -23.91 11.56
CA ALA A 25 25.14 -24.59 11.09
C ALA A 25 24.88 -26.08 10.76
N GLN A 26 23.93 -26.72 11.47
CA GLN A 26 23.52 -28.11 11.21
C GLN A 26 22.76 -28.24 9.89
N VAL A 27 21.93 -27.23 9.51
CA VAL A 27 21.15 -27.26 8.26
C VAL A 27 22.05 -27.02 7.06
N MET A 28 22.91 -26.00 7.11
CA MET A 28 23.87 -25.70 6.03
C MET A 28 24.98 -24.76 6.50
N THR A 29 26.11 -24.75 5.76
CA THR A 29 27.19 -23.78 6.01
C THR A 29 26.75 -22.36 5.64
N ARG A 30 27.38 -21.37 6.28
CA ARG A 30 27.17 -19.96 5.98
C ARG A 30 27.41 -19.64 4.52
N ASP A 31 28.49 -20.14 3.95
CA ASP A 31 28.92 -19.83 2.59
C ASP A 31 27.94 -20.42 1.57
N ARG A 32 27.42 -21.63 1.80
CA ARG A 32 26.37 -22.21 0.97
C ARG A 32 25.09 -21.39 1.01
N PHE A 33 24.68 -20.95 2.19
CA PHE A 33 23.51 -20.08 2.34
C PHE A 33 23.68 -18.77 1.56
N LEU A 34 24.84 -18.12 1.68
CA LEU A 34 25.11 -16.86 0.96
C LEU A 34 25.16 -17.06 -0.55
N LEU A 35 25.69 -18.19 -1.03
CA LEU A 35 25.64 -18.54 -2.45
C LEU A 35 24.21 -18.73 -2.95
N ILE A 36 23.37 -19.44 -2.20
CA ILE A 36 21.94 -19.59 -2.54
C ILE A 36 21.27 -18.23 -2.64
N LEU A 37 21.46 -17.34 -1.67
CA LEU A 37 20.89 -15.99 -1.71
C LEU A 37 21.39 -15.17 -2.92
N ARG A 38 22.69 -15.32 -3.28
CA ARG A 38 23.27 -14.61 -4.42
C ARG A 38 22.69 -15.05 -5.75
N PHE A 39 22.38 -16.34 -5.89
CA PHE A 39 21.85 -16.93 -7.11
C PHE A 39 20.33 -17.09 -7.11
N LEU A 40 19.66 -16.63 -6.06
CA LEU A 40 18.20 -16.66 -6.00
C LEU A 40 17.62 -15.66 -6.99
N HIS A 41 16.93 -16.16 -8.00
CA HIS A 41 16.20 -15.37 -8.98
C HIS A 41 14.72 -15.75 -8.95
N CYS A 42 13.85 -14.75 -9.04
CA CYS A 42 12.40 -14.95 -9.06
C CYS A 42 11.82 -14.84 -10.47
N ASN A 43 12.64 -14.40 -11.44
CA ASN A 43 12.25 -14.27 -12.84
C ASN A 43 13.48 -14.40 -13.74
N ASP A 44 13.27 -14.64 -15.04
CA ASP A 44 14.37 -14.66 -16.02
C ASP A 44 14.84 -13.21 -16.27
N ASN A 45 16.09 -12.93 -15.92
CA ASN A 45 16.70 -11.63 -16.10
C ASN A 45 16.95 -11.28 -17.58
N ASN A 46 17.02 -12.28 -18.47
CA ASN A 46 17.28 -12.08 -19.90
C ASN A 46 16.01 -11.76 -20.69
N ALA A 47 14.83 -11.96 -20.10
CA ALA A 47 13.56 -11.72 -20.76
C ALA A 47 13.19 -10.21 -20.87
N THR A 48 14.03 -9.32 -20.34
CA THR A 48 13.77 -7.87 -20.36
C THR A 48 14.99 -7.13 -20.88
N ASP A 49 14.80 -6.28 -21.88
CA ASP A 49 15.83 -5.36 -22.33
C ASP A 49 16.12 -4.31 -21.25
N ILE A 50 17.37 -4.29 -20.77
CA ILE A 50 17.84 -3.36 -19.74
C ILE A 50 17.87 -1.92 -20.27
N THR A 51 18.00 -1.76 -21.58
CA THR A 51 18.10 -0.44 -22.24
C THR A 51 16.73 0.19 -22.50
N ASP A 52 15.64 -0.58 -22.44
CA ASP A 52 14.28 -0.06 -22.61
C ASP A 52 13.93 0.93 -21.47
N PRO A 53 13.66 2.21 -21.76
CA PRO A 53 13.27 3.20 -20.77
C PRO A 53 11.90 2.89 -20.13
N ASP A 54 11.05 2.11 -20.78
CA ASP A 54 9.71 1.75 -20.33
C ASP A 54 9.65 0.36 -19.68
N ARG A 55 10.80 -0.30 -19.50
CA ARG A 55 10.87 -1.62 -18.86
C ARG A 55 10.16 -1.63 -17.50
N ASP A 56 9.56 -2.76 -17.18
CA ASP A 56 9.01 -3.01 -15.85
C ASP A 56 10.13 -3.02 -14.79
N ARG A 57 10.14 -2.03 -13.92
CA ARG A 57 11.12 -1.90 -12.82
C ARG A 57 10.98 -2.98 -11.77
N LEU A 58 9.85 -3.67 -11.71
CA LEU A 58 9.55 -4.78 -10.81
C LEU A 58 9.78 -6.14 -11.46
N HIS A 59 10.22 -6.19 -12.72
CA HIS A 59 10.37 -7.42 -13.52
C HIS A 59 10.98 -8.58 -12.71
N LYS A 60 12.09 -8.32 -11.98
CA LYS A 60 12.80 -9.36 -11.21
C LYS A 60 11.96 -10.03 -10.12
N ILE A 61 10.96 -9.34 -9.59
CA ILE A 61 10.11 -9.81 -8.49
C ILE A 61 8.62 -9.87 -8.88
N ARG A 62 8.29 -9.57 -10.13
CA ARG A 62 6.89 -9.53 -10.62
C ARG A 62 6.14 -10.84 -10.36
N PRO A 63 6.69 -12.04 -10.63
CA PRO A 63 6.00 -13.29 -10.34
C PRO A 63 5.63 -13.44 -8.86
N VAL A 64 6.54 -13.05 -7.95
CA VAL A 64 6.28 -13.10 -6.50
C VAL A 64 5.17 -12.14 -6.11
N ILE A 65 5.20 -10.90 -6.61
CA ILE A 65 4.13 -9.91 -6.36
C ILE A 65 2.79 -10.44 -6.85
N SER A 66 2.73 -11.01 -8.05
CA SER A 66 1.49 -11.55 -8.62
C SER A 66 0.93 -12.72 -7.79
N ILE A 67 1.78 -13.61 -7.30
CA ILE A 67 1.36 -14.70 -6.42
C ILE A 67 0.82 -14.15 -5.10
N LEU A 68 1.52 -13.18 -4.48
CA LEU A 68 1.09 -12.57 -3.22
C LEU A 68 -0.25 -11.87 -3.37
N ARG A 69 -0.43 -11.05 -4.40
CA ARG A 69 -1.70 -10.36 -4.67
C ARG A 69 -2.86 -11.35 -4.84
N ARG A 70 -2.66 -12.39 -5.64
CA ARG A 70 -3.66 -13.45 -5.82
C ARG A 70 -4.00 -14.13 -4.51
N ASN A 71 -3.01 -14.48 -3.70
CA ASN A 71 -3.23 -15.15 -2.43
C ASN A 71 -3.97 -14.23 -1.44
N CYS A 72 -3.59 -12.96 -1.33
CA CYS A 72 -4.30 -11.98 -0.49
C CYS A 72 -5.79 -11.90 -0.85
N ALA A 73 -6.11 -11.85 -2.15
CA ALA A 73 -7.49 -11.77 -2.62
C ALA A 73 -8.33 -13.02 -2.29
N THR A 74 -7.70 -14.17 -2.02
CA THR A 74 -8.40 -15.45 -1.78
C THR A 74 -8.54 -15.83 -0.30
N VAL A 75 -7.74 -15.22 0.58
CA VAL A 75 -7.66 -15.60 2.01
C VAL A 75 -8.94 -15.25 2.77
N VAL A 76 -9.56 -14.12 2.46
CA VAL A 76 -10.70 -13.60 3.21
C VAL A 76 -11.76 -13.04 2.27
N GLN A 77 -13.02 -13.38 2.52
CA GLN A 77 -14.15 -12.65 1.95
C GLN A 77 -14.33 -11.35 2.75
N PRO A 78 -14.14 -10.17 2.14
CA PRO A 78 -14.24 -8.92 2.86
C PRO A 78 -15.71 -8.64 3.26
N GLY A 79 -15.87 -7.98 4.40
CA GLY A 79 -17.12 -7.39 4.81
C GLY A 79 -17.48 -6.16 3.96
N ARG A 80 -18.46 -5.39 4.44
CA ARG A 80 -18.94 -4.20 3.73
C ARG A 80 -17.89 -3.09 3.61
N ASP A 81 -17.07 -2.90 4.65
CA ASP A 81 -16.17 -1.76 4.80
C ASP A 81 -14.76 -2.10 4.36
N LEU A 82 -14.27 -1.36 3.38
CA LEU A 82 -12.94 -1.45 2.81
C LEU A 82 -12.20 -0.14 2.99
N CYS A 83 -10.88 -0.19 3.06
CA CYS A 83 -10.02 0.98 3.18
C CYS A 83 -8.90 0.92 2.15
N VAL A 84 -8.60 2.05 1.51
CA VAL A 84 -7.40 2.22 0.69
C VAL A 84 -6.53 3.30 1.32
N ASP A 85 -5.27 2.95 1.56
CA ASP A 85 -4.26 3.86 2.10
C ASP A 85 -2.87 3.52 1.54
N GLU A 86 -1.85 4.31 1.90
CA GLU A 86 -0.48 4.01 1.55
C GLU A 86 0.37 3.58 2.74
N SER A 87 1.20 2.57 2.52
CA SER A 87 2.26 2.17 3.45
C SER A 87 3.65 2.42 2.87
N LEU A 88 4.64 2.47 3.73
CA LEU A 88 6.05 2.60 3.37
C LEU A 88 6.85 1.47 4.00
N VAL A 89 7.21 0.49 3.19
CA VAL A 89 8.10 -0.61 3.61
C VAL A 89 9.52 -0.07 3.72
N LEU A 90 10.08 -0.11 4.93
CA LEU A 90 11.43 0.38 5.20
C LEU A 90 12.46 -0.31 4.29
N TYR A 91 13.14 0.47 3.47
CA TYR A 91 14.21 -0.02 2.59
C TYR A 91 15.33 1.01 2.49
N LYS A 92 16.53 0.62 2.92
CA LYS A 92 17.71 1.48 2.92
C LYS A 92 18.64 1.25 1.71
N GLY A 93 18.42 0.20 0.94
CA GLY A 93 19.23 -0.14 -0.23
C GLY A 93 19.13 0.87 -1.38
N ARG A 94 19.89 0.61 -2.44
CA ARG A 94 19.85 1.40 -3.69
C ARG A 94 18.69 0.91 -4.55
N LEU A 95 17.70 1.79 -4.80
CA LEU A 95 16.54 1.50 -5.63
C LEU A 95 16.07 2.79 -6.29
N ALA A 96 15.89 2.79 -7.61
CA ALA A 96 15.55 3.98 -8.40
C ALA A 96 14.20 4.60 -8.01
N PHE A 97 13.26 3.79 -7.54
CA PHE A 97 11.92 4.23 -7.13
C PHE A 97 11.73 4.31 -5.61
N LYS A 98 12.81 4.26 -4.84
CA LYS A 98 12.77 4.48 -3.39
C LYS A 98 12.19 5.86 -3.08
N GLN A 99 11.21 5.92 -2.20
CA GLN A 99 10.54 7.14 -1.77
C GLN A 99 11.14 7.68 -0.48
N PHE A 100 11.13 9.00 -0.35
CA PHE A 100 11.40 9.71 0.89
C PHE A 100 10.14 10.45 1.33
N ILE A 101 9.58 10.07 2.48
CA ILE A 101 8.38 10.70 3.06
C ILE A 101 8.74 11.20 4.47
N ARG A 102 8.89 12.52 4.60
CA ARG A 102 9.35 13.18 5.83
C ARG A 102 8.47 12.89 7.04
N SER A 103 7.15 12.79 6.84
CA SER A 103 6.15 12.61 7.89
C SER A 103 6.04 11.18 8.42
N LYS A 104 6.54 10.17 7.67
CA LYS A 104 6.47 8.77 8.10
C LYS A 104 7.65 8.41 9.03
N ARG A 105 7.42 7.52 10.00
CA ARG A 105 8.48 7.02 10.90
C ARG A 105 9.63 6.35 10.14
N ALA A 106 9.30 5.54 9.15
CA ALA A 106 10.25 5.00 8.17
C ALA A 106 10.34 5.98 6.99
N ARG A 107 11.28 6.95 7.05
CA ARG A 107 11.37 8.03 6.06
C ARG A 107 11.78 7.58 4.66
N PHE A 108 12.52 6.48 4.55
CA PHE A 108 12.98 5.92 3.28
C PHE A 108 12.40 4.53 3.07
N GLY A 109 11.81 4.27 1.93
CA GLY A 109 11.25 2.97 1.68
C GLY A 109 10.61 2.80 0.31
N ILE A 110 9.97 1.66 0.13
CA ILE A 110 9.15 1.33 -1.02
C ILE A 110 7.71 1.65 -0.65
N LYS A 111 7.07 2.54 -1.44
CA LYS A 111 5.68 2.93 -1.22
C LYS A 111 4.76 1.86 -1.81
N LEU A 112 3.81 1.41 -1.02
CA LEU A 112 2.71 0.55 -1.44
C LEU A 112 1.40 1.33 -1.34
N PHE A 113 0.47 1.04 -2.24
CA PHE A 113 -0.93 1.38 -2.10
C PHE A 113 -1.66 0.09 -1.76
N GLU A 114 -2.43 0.09 -0.70
CA GLU A 114 -2.98 -1.12 -0.09
C GLU A 114 -4.49 -1.03 0.05
N LEU A 115 -5.17 -2.11 -0.33
CA LEU A 115 -6.60 -2.32 -0.06
C LEU A 115 -6.71 -3.27 1.12
N CYS A 116 -7.36 -2.82 2.18
CA CYS A 116 -7.55 -3.58 3.41
C CYS A 116 -9.02 -3.68 3.82
N THR A 117 -9.34 -4.68 4.61
CA THR A 117 -10.60 -4.74 5.36
C THR A 117 -10.57 -3.75 6.53
N SER A 118 -11.73 -3.48 7.15
CA SER A 118 -11.83 -2.69 8.38
C SER A 118 -11.00 -3.24 9.55
N ASN A 119 -10.68 -4.54 9.54
CA ASN A 119 -9.86 -5.20 10.55
C ASN A 119 -8.37 -5.19 10.21
N GLY A 120 -7.96 -4.51 9.13
CA GLY A 120 -6.56 -4.39 8.71
C GLY A 120 -6.02 -5.60 7.95
N ILE A 121 -6.86 -6.51 7.44
CA ILE A 121 -6.40 -7.62 6.59
C ILE A 121 -6.18 -7.09 5.17
N LEU A 122 -4.99 -7.32 4.64
CA LEU A 122 -4.61 -6.95 3.28
C LEU A 122 -5.32 -7.82 2.25
N LEU A 123 -6.03 -7.19 1.32
CA LEU A 123 -6.75 -7.86 0.22
C LEU A 123 -6.02 -7.73 -1.12
N ASP A 124 -5.43 -6.57 -1.39
CA ASP A 124 -4.64 -6.31 -2.60
C ASP A 124 -3.67 -5.17 -2.36
N PHE A 125 -2.62 -5.07 -3.19
CA PHE A 125 -1.66 -3.97 -3.11
C PHE A 125 -1.00 -3.68 -4.46
N LEU A 126 -0.57 -2.42 -4.62
CA LEU A 126 0.23 -1.97 -5.76
C LEU A 126 1.56 -1.42 -5.26
N VAL A 127 2.66 -1.79 -5.91
CA VAL A 127 4.00 -1.26 -5.60
C VAL A 127 4.24 -0.01 -6.43
N TYR A 128 4.46 1.14 -5.78
CA TYR A 128 4.81 2.37 -6.50
C TYR A 128 6.25 2.31 -7.02
N HIS A 129 6.42 2.32 -8.33
CA HIS A 129 7.74 2.30 -8.98
C HIS A 129 7.98 3.46 -9.95
N GLY A 130 7.18 4.52 -9.85
CA GLY A 130 7.28 5.77 -10.62
C GLY A 130 6.43 5.80 -11.88
N LYS A 131 6.58 4.84 -12.77
CA LYS A 131 5.82 4.73 -14.04
C LYS A 131 4.73 3.66 -13.91
N MET A 132 3.59 3.99 -13.28
CA MET A 132 2.53 3.00 -13.01
C MET A 132 1.33 3.11 -13.95
N ARG A 133 1.28 4.06 -14.88
CA ARG A 133 0.08 4.29 -15.69
C ARG A 133 -0.38 3.06 -16.49
N SER A 134 0.56 2.23 -16.95
CA SER A 134 0.25 0.99 -17.66
C SER A 134 -0.29 -0.13 -16.78
N GLU A 135 -0.09 -0.05 -15.47
CA GLU A 135 -0.56 -1.04 -14.49
C GLU A 135 -1.92 -0.68 -13.89
N LEU A 136 -2.29 0.59 -13.99
CA LEU A 136 -3.58 1.05 -13.50
C LEU A 136 -4.67 0.62 -14.46
N PHE A 137 -5.78 0.22 -13.89
CA PHE A 137 -6.98 -0.12 -14.64
C PHE A 137 -7.39 1.07 -15.50
N GLN A 138 -7.27 0.92 -16.80
CA GLN A 138 -7.74 1.91 -17.75
C GLN A 138 -9.27 1.80 -17.80
N THR A 139 -9.92 2.63 -17.02
CA THR A 139 -11.36 2.77 -17.11
C THR A 139 -11.72 3.41 -18.44
N PRO A 140 -12.87 3.06 -19.05
CA PRO A 140 -13.45 3.85 -20.14
C PRO A 140 -13.67 5.32 -19.77
N ALA A 141 -13.80 5.62 -18.48
CA ALA A 141 -13.73 6.96 -17.92
C ALA A 141 -12.27 7.46 -17.92
N GLN A 142 -11.76 7.82 -19.09
CA GLN A 142 -10.44 8.46 -19.31
C GLN A 142 -10.24 9.78 -18.53
N GLU A 143 -11.20 10.16 -17.69
CA GLU A 143 -11.23 11.42 -16.95
C GLU A 143 -10.67 11.33 -15.53
N LEU A 144 -10.40 10.13 -15.00
CA LEU A 144 -9.88 9.96 -13.65
C LEU A 144 -8.38 10.28 -13.59
N LEU A 145 -8.00 11.08 -12.60
CA LEU A 145 -6.61 11.39 -12.30
C LEU A 145 -5.86 10.15 -11.78
N PHE A 146 -4.54 10.17 -11.88
CA PHE A 146 -3.69 9.07 -11.38
C PHE A 146 -4.04 8.64 -9.94
N SER A 147 -4.25 9.59 -9.03
CA SER A 147 -4.62 9.29 -7.64
C SER A 147 -5.99 8.60 -7.52
N GLU A 148 -6.90 8.88 -8.43
CA GLU A 148 -8.26 8.32 -8.46
C GLU A 148 -8.29 6.93 -9.09
N GLN A 149 -7.38 6.66 -10.02
CA GLN A 149 -7.25 5.35 -10.68
C GLN A 149 -6.70 4.27 -9.71
N ILE A 150 -5.92 4.65 -8.70
CA ILE A 150 -5.36 3.72 -7.72
C ILE A 150 -6.46 2.94 -6.98
N PRO A 151 -7.40 3.58 -6.27
CA PRO A 151 -8.48 2.86 -5.61
C PRO A 151 -9.37 2.07 -6.57
N VAL A 152 -9.62 2.56 -7.79
CA VAL A 152 -10.37 1.81 -8.80
C VAL A 152 -9.66 0.52 -9.19
N THR A 153 -8.34 0.58 -9.39
CA THR A 153 -7.53 -0.59 -9.72
C THR A 153 -7.54 -1.63 -8.60
N LEU A 154 -7.39 -1.18 -7.36
CA LEU A 154 -7.39 -2.05 -6.19
C LEU A 154 -8.77 -2.67 -5.94
N LEU A 155 -9.84 -1.93 -6.23
CA LEU A 155 -11.22 -2.38 -6.06
C LEU A 155 -11.76 -3.23 -7.21
N HIS A 156 -10.99 -3.46 -8.29
CA HIS A 156 -11.50 -4.09 -9.50
C HIS A 156 -12.33 -5.37 -9.23
N ASN A 157 -11.85 -6.23 -8.35
CA ASN A 157 -12.52 -7.48 -7.99
C ASN A 157 -13.66 -7.33 -6.95
N TYR A 158 -13.85 -6.13 -6.41
CA TYR A 158 -14.79 -5.82 -5.34
C TYR A 158 -15.89 -4.83 -5.74
N LEU A 159 -15.83 -4.29 -6.96
CA LEU A 159 -16.90 -3.43 -7.51
C LEU A 159 -18.21 -4.20 -7.64
N ASP A 160 -19.33 -3.46 -7.65
CA ASP A 160 -20.70 -3.98 -7.82
C ASP A 160 -21.17 -4.94 -6.71
N LYS A 161 -20.49 -4.98 -5.57
CA LYS A 161 -20.81 -5.85 -4.43
C LYS A 161 -21.39 -5.10 -3.20
N GLY A 162 -21.67 -3.81 -3.36
CA GLY A 162 -22.29 -3.00 -2.28
C GLY A 162 -21.33 -2.59 -1.16
N HIS A 163 -20.03 -2.60 -1.42
CA HIS A 163 -19.03 -2.17 -0.46
C HIS A 163 -19.07 -0.66 -0.16
N ARG A 164 -18.45 -0.27 0.95
CA ARG A 164 -18.22 1.10 1.37
C ARG A 164 -16.71 1.30 1.51
N LEU A 165 -16.15 2.20 0.69
CA LEU A 165 -14.73 2.48 0.62
C LEU A 165 -14.38 3.70 1.48
N PHE A 166 -13.40 3.55 2.36
CA PHE A 166 -12.81 4.62 3.16
C PHE A 166 -11.44 5.01 2.59
N ILE A 167 -11.25 6.28 2.24
CA ILE A 167 -9.99 6.78 1.67
C ILE A 167 -9.65 8.19 2.18
N ASP A 168 -8.35 8.53 2.10
CA ASP A 168 -7.86 9.87 2.43
C ASP A 168 -8.13 10.89 1.31
N ASN A 169 -7.91 12.16 1.64
CA ASN A 169 -8.10 13.31 0.76
C ASN A 169 -7.19 13.29 -0.50
N TYR A 170 -6.12 12.50 -0.49
CA TYR A 170 -5.25 12.31 -1.65
C TYR A 170 -5.99 11.66 -2.82
N TYR A 171 -6.88 10.72 -2.52
CA TYR A 171 -7.63 9.94 -3.51
C TYR A 171 -9.01 10.53 -3.79
N THR A 172 -9.64 11.13 -2.77
CA THR A 172 -11.04 11.54 -2.81
C THR A 172 -11.29 12.67 -3.79
N SER A 173 -12.27 12.48 -4.68
CA SER A 173 -12.78 13.51 -5.57
C SER A 173 -14.25 13.27 -5.92
N PRO A 174 -14.98 14.30 -6.39
CA PRO A 174 -16.35 14.12 -6.88
C PRO A 174 -16.44 13.14 -8.06
N ALA A 175 -15.46 13.15 -8.97
CA ALA A 175 -15.43 12.25 -10.13
C ALA A 175 -15.28 10.79 -9.68
N LEU A 176 -14.37 10.50 -8.75
CA LEU A 176 -14.23 9.16 -8.18
C LEU A 176 -15.49 8.73 -7.42
N ALA A 177 -16.11 9.65 -6.66
CA ALA A 177 -17.33 9.36 -5.91
C ALA A 177 -18.48 8.95 -6.84
N GLN A 178 -18.66 9.67 -7.95
CA GLN A 178 -19.68 9.33 -8.95
C GLN A 178 -19.38 7.98 -9.61
N TYR A 179 -18.14 7.77 -10.07
CA TYR A 179 -17.73 6.49 -10.67
C TYR A 179 -18.01 5.29 -9.75
N LEU A 180 -17.65 5.39 -8.46
CA LEU A 180 -17.86 4.31 -7.50
C LEU A 180 -19.34 4.11 -7.17
N LEU A 181 -20.12 5.19 -7.12
CA LEU A 181 -21.57 5.13 -6.90
C LEU A 181 -22.27 4.37 -8.03
N ASP A 182 -21.91 4.63 -9.28
CA ASP A 182 -22.40 3.93 -10.47
C ASP A 182 -22.05 2.42 -10.45
N ARG A 183 -21.03 2.04 -9.69
CA ARG A 183 -20.57 0.67 -9.46
C ARG A 183 -20.99 0.13 -8.08
N SER A 184 -22.12 0.58 -7.57
CA SER A 184 -22.70 0.14 -6.30
C SER A 184 -21.73 0.20 -5.10
N THR A 185 -20.73 1.08 -5.15
CA THR A 185 -19.71 1.25 -4.11
C THR A 185 -19.82 2.65 -3.51
N LYS A 186 -20.04 2.75 -2.19
CA LYS A 186 -20.15 4.04 -1.50
C LYS A 186 -18.76 4.55 -1.11
N LEU A 187 -18.48 5.82 -1.38
CA LEU A 187 -17.23 6.47 -0.98
C LEU A 187 -17.42 7.22 0.34
N VAL A 188 -16.48 7.04 1.26
CA VAL A 188 -16.36 7.79 2.52
C VAL A 188 -14.94 8.33 2.61
N GLY A 189 -14.80 9.63 2.65
CA GLY A 189 -13.48 10.26 2.70
C GLY A 189 -13.60 11.76 2.84
N THR A 190 -12.45 12.39 3.03
CA THR A 190 -12.35 13.84 3.08
C THR A 190 -11.99 14.35 1.69
N VAL A 191 -12.56 15.44 1.26
CA VAL A 191 -12.27 16.06 -0.03
C VAL A 191 -11.70 17.46 0.17
N ARG A 192 -10.67 17.81 -0.58
CA ARG A 192 -10.12 19.18 -0.57
C ARG A 192 -11.07 20.11 -1.35
N PRO A 193 -11.41 21.31 -0.82
CA PRO A 193 -12.29 22.27 -1.53
C PRO A 193 -11.75 22.68 -2.91
N THR A 194 -10.44 22.55 -3.12
CA THR A 194 -9.76 22.88 -4.39
C THR A 194 -9.81 21.74 -5.42
N ARG A 195 -10.47 20.61 -5.12
CA ARG A 195 -10.62 19.51 -6.09
C ARG A 195 -11.49 19.92 -7.26
N ARG A 196 -11.09 19.47 -8.45
CA ARG A 196 -11.88 19.67 -9.68
C ARG A 196 -13.32 19.16 -9.46
N ASN A 197 -14.30 19.91 -9.93
CA ASN A 197 -15.74 19.62 -9.82
C ASN A 197 -16.26 19.55 -8.38
N PHE A 198 -15.58 20.19 -7.41
CA PHE A 198 -16.10 20.31 -6.06
C PHE A 198 -17.32 21.27 -6.07
N PRO A 199 -18.49 20.87 -5.49
CA PRO A 199 -19.69 21.68 -5.53
C PRO A 199 -19.50 23.03 -4.81
N PRO A 200 -19.76 24.19 -5.47
CA PRO A 200 -19.54 25.51 -4.88
C PRO A 200 -20.33 25.75 -3.57
N VAL A 201 -21.53 25.17 -3.48
CA VAL A 201 -22.39 25.26 -2.30
C VAL A 201 -21.74 24.66 -1.06
N LEU A 202 -21.01 23.55 -1.22
CA LEU A 202 -20.28 22.91 -0.12
C LEU A 202 -19.01 23.69 0.23
N ALA A 203 -18.39 24.37 -0.73
CA ALA A 203 -17.22 25.20 -0.48
C ALA A 203 -17.58 26.43 0.39
N MET A 204 -18.77 26.99 0.25
CA MET A 204 -19.25 28.12 1.05
C MET A 204 -19.61 27.74 2.50
N GLN A 205 -19.90 26.47 2.76
CA GLN A 205 -20.26 25.97 4.09
C GLN A 205 -19.05 25.54 4.93
N CYS A 206 -17.87 25.47 4.34
CA CYS A 206 -16.62 25.18 5.03
C CYS A 206 -15.92 26.49 5.37
N PRO A 207 -15.92 26.98 6.63
CA PRO A 207 -15.13 28.14 7.00
C PRO A 207 -13.66 27.83 6.71
N ALA A 208 -12.98 28.76 6.04
CA ALA A 208 -11.55 28.67 5.79
C ALA A 208 -10.80 28.65 7.13
N VAL A 209 -10.40 27.49 7.58
CA VAL A 209 -9.50 27.35 8.73
C VAL A 209 -8.11 27.69 8.23
N GLN A 210 -7.65 28.88 8.54
CA GLN A 210 -6.27 29.29 8.33
C GLN A 210 -5.37 28.37 9.18
N GLY A 211 -4.59 27.51 8.52
CA GLY A 211 -3.39 26.93 9.11
C GLY A 211 -3.41 25.48 9.57
N ARG A 212 -4.45 24.67 9.33
CA ARG A 212 -4.37 23.19 9.42
C ARG A 212 -5.42 22.57 8.50
N ASP A 213 -5.06 21.46 7.86
CA ASP A 213 -5.95 20.64 7.01
C ASP A 213 -7.04 19.99 7.88
N GLU A 214 -7.96 20.77 8.44
CA GLU A 214 -9.14 20.27 9.15
C GLU A 214 -10.33 20.24 8.21
N VAL A 215 -10.88 19.09 8.13
CA VAL A 215 -11.82 18.56 7.18
C VAL A 215 -13.26 18.87 7.58
N CYS A 216 -14.03 19.31 6.63
CA CYS A 216 -15.48 19.41 6.73
C CYS A 216 -16.11 17.99 6.82
N GLY A 217 -16.48 17.53 8.02
CA GLY A 217 -17.06 16.18 8.19
C GLY A 217 -17.18 15.67 9.62
N ASN A 218 -16.92 16.47 10.62
CA ASN A 218 -16.88 16.02 12.01
C ASN A 218 -18.25 16.14 12.72
N ARG A 219 -19.23 15.27 12.40
CA ARG A 219 -20.44 15.09 13.24
C ARG A 219 -20.42 13.81 14.09
N HIS A 220 -19.33 13.09 14.20
CA HIS A 220 -19.25 11.87 15.02
C HIS A 220 -18.08 11.81 16.00
N ARG A 221 -17.63 12.97 16.56
CA ARG A 221 -16.59 12.97 17.62
C ARG A 221 -17.11 13.13 19.05
N ASN A 222 -18.40 13.03 19.30
CA ASN A 222 -18.92 13.18 20.66
C ASN A 222 -19.23 11.87 21.41
N SER A 223 -18.84 10.70 20.90
CA SER A 223 -19.13 9.43 21.60
C SER A 223 -17.93 8.73 22.24
N ARG A 224 -16.75 9.36 22.28
CA ARG A 224 -15.55 8.72 22.87
C ARG A 224 -14.92 9.47 24.06
N ARG A 225 -15.65 10.33 24.75
CA ARG A 225 -15.17 11.02 25.96
C ARG A 225 -15.88 10.61 27.27
N GLN A 226 -16.50 9.44 27.33
CA GLN A 226 -17.15 8.98 28.57
C GLN A 226 -16.77 7.58 29.02
N ILE A 227 -15.55 7.10 28.74
CA ILE A 227 -15.01 5.93 29.45
C ILE A 227 -13.54 6.20 29.78
N GLN A 228 -13.30 7.06 30.74
CA GLN A 228 -12.11 7.05 31.61
C GLN A 228 -12.45 7.84 32.89
N GLY A 229 -12.89 7.14 33.87
CA GLY A 229 -13.10 7.61 35.24
C GLY A 229 -13.78 6.52 36.05
N HIS A 230 -13.00 5.86 36.83
CA HIS A 230 -13.23 5.09 38.04
C HIS A 230 -12.63 3.66 38.03
N HIS A 231 -11.68 3.58 38.91
CA HIS A 231 -10.90 2.53 39.56
C HIS A 231 -9.58 2.17 38.92
#